data_50dca60df14959155e6d9bafcb6fbd45
#
_entry.id   50dca60df14959155e6d9bafcb6fbd45
#
_cell.length_a   1.000
_cell.length_b   1.000
_cell.length_c   1.000
_cell.angle_alpha   90.00
_cell.angle_beta   90.00
_cell.angle_gamma   90.00
#
_symmetry.space_group_name_H-M   'P 1'
#
loop_
_entity.id
_entity.type
_entity.pdbx_description
1 polymer ?
#
loop_
_entity_poly.entity_id
_entity_poly.type
_entity_poly.pdbx_seq_one_letter_code
_entity_poly.pdbx_strand_id
1 'polypeptide(L)'
;TIEPGRESQTITVNPQETQTATFYNIPANTLTIQKFIDGSDNEPLAGVEFLVTDSSGAVVGPNNGYYTTDKDGRVSIPGLTPGTTITVKETKTLDGYILDGQPQSILIKEGEAQSLTFWNKRAGGLIINKIDAATKKPLAGVKFKITYADGSNVDLDGGKISSNGLYTTDSLGQIKIPGIVGTIIVEEIETLPGYVIDPNTKRQTVQVNANDTQ
;
A
#
# COMPACT_ATOMS: atom_id res chain seq x y z
N THR A 1 -6.99 29.61 10.56
CA THR A 1 -6.09 29.01 11.55
C THR A 1 -4.66 29.14 11.04
N ILE A 2 -3.71 29.45 11.90
CA ILE A 2 -2.28 29.49 11.56
C ILE A 2 -1.80 28.05 11.43
N GLU A 3 -0.94 27.77 10.44
CA GLU A 3 -0.36 26.44 10.26
C GLU A 3 0.50 26.08 11.49
N PRO A 4 0.25 24.96 12.19
CA PRO A 4 1.00 24.57 13.38
C PRO A 4 2.52 24.49 13.11
N GLY A 5 3.30 25.05 14.04
CA GLY A 5 4.76 25.11 13.93
C GLY A 5 5.30 26.22 13.03
N ARG A 6 4.41 27.10 12.51
CA ARG A 6 4.79 28.25 11.65
C ARG A 6 4.23 29.57 12.15
N GLU A 7 3.91 29.65 13.43
CA GLU A 7 3.34 30.84 14.08
C GLU A 7 4.36 31.98 14.17
N SER A 8 5.65 31.67 14.19
CA SER A 8 6.71 32.64 14.26
C SER A 8 7.89 32.22 13.37
N GLN A 9 8.54 33.20 12.78
CA GLN A 9 9.78 33.05 12.02
C GLN A 9 10.81 34.06 12.51
N THR A 10 12.02 33.60 12.77
CA THR A 10 13.15 34.47 13.09
C THR A 10 13.99 34.67 11.82
N ILE A 11 14.14 35.92 11.41
CA ILE A 11 14.90 36.27 10.22
C ILE A 11 15.99 37.27 10.64
N THR A 12 17.23 36.96 10.26
CA THR A 12 18.35 37.90 10.41
C THR A 12 18.42 38.76 9.15
N VAL A 13 18.27 40.08 9.32
CA VAL A 13 18.37 41.02 8.24
C VAL A 13 19.76 41.67 8.27
N ASN A 14 20.55 41.51 7.23
CA ASN A 14 21.85 42.12 7.10
C ASN A 14 21.74 43.46 6.34
N PRO A 15 22.68 44.42 6.54
CA PRO A 15 22.70 45.64 5.76
C PRO A 15 22.75 45.36 4.24
N GLN A 16 21.94 46.11 3.47
CA GLN A 16 21.82 46.02 2.02
C GLN A 16 21.21 44.72 1.46
N GLU A 17 20.64 43.86 2.32
CA GLU A 17 19.93 42.65 1.91
C GLU A 17 18.43 42.78 2.17
N THR A 18 17.63 42.19 1.25
CA THR A 18 16.18 42.02 1.44
C THR A 18 15.90 40.57 1.80
N GLN A 19 15.28 40.35 2.95
CA GLN A 19 14.84 39.03 3.40
C GLN A 19 13.33 38.90 3.24
N THR A 20 12.87 37.70 2.92
CA THR A 20 11.43 37.41 2.76
C THR A 20 10.96 36.43 3.83
N ALA A 21 9.90 36.81 4.55
CA ALA A 21 9.14 35.92 5.42
C ALA A 21 7.83 35.55 4.72
N THR A 22 7.50 34.25 4.70
CA THR A 22 6.24 33.78 4.13
C THR A 22 5.46 33.06 5.21
N PHE A 23 4.22 33.51 5.45
CA PHE A 23 3.30 32.91 6.40
C PHE A 23 2.13 32.27 5.64
N TYR A 24 1.66 31.12 6.14
CA TYR A 24 0.55 30.39 5.56
C TYR A 24 -0.57 30.27 6.60
N ASN A 25 -1.82 30.46 6.17
CA ASN A 25 -3.00 30.21 6.97
C ASN A 25 -3.77 29.03 6.36
N ILE A 26 -4.17 28.08 7.19
CA ILE A 26 -5.05 26.99 6.79
C ILE A 26 -6.51 27.49 6.96
N PRO A 27 -7.39 27.34 5.96
CA PRO A 27 -8.81 27.66 6.11
C PRO A 27 -9.41 26.94 7.31
N ALA A 28 -10.27 27.61 8.06
CA ALA A 28 -11.02 26.99 9.15
C ALA A 28 -11.90 25.85 8.64
N ASN A 29 -12.22 24.88 9.52
CA ASN A 29 -13.03 23.71 9.22
C ASN A 29 -12.43 22.87 8.09
N THR A 30 -11.11 22.72 8.07
CA THR A 30 -10.38 21.88 7.11
C THR A 30 -10.05 20.55 7.77
N LEU A 31 -10.34 19.45 7.06
CA LEU A 31 -9.82 18.13 7.39
C LEU A 31 -8.63 17.81 6.47
N THR A 32 -7.49 17.47 7.07
CA THR A 32 -6.33 16.94 6.35
C THR A 32 -6.24 15.44 6.56
N ILE A 33 -6.21 14.66 5.49
CA ILE A 33 -5.87 13.26 5.51
C ILE A 33 -4.37 13.16 5.26
N GLN A 34 -3.65 12.43 6.12
CA GLN A 34 -2.22 12.16 5.99
C GLN A 34 -2.02 10.66 5.80
N LYS A 35 -1.25 10.27 4.80
CA LYS A 35 -0.97 8.88 4.48
C LYS A 35 0.52 8.60 4.49
N PHE A 36 0.92 7.60 5.27
CA PHE A 36 2.31 7.20 5.47
C PHE A 36 2.51 5.69 5.27
N ILE A 37 3.77 5.29 5.12
CA ILE A 37 4.21 3.90 5.11
C ILE A 37 4.47 3.45 6.55
N ASP A 38 3.83 2.36 6.99
CA ASP A 38 4.03 1.79 8.32
C ASP A 38 5.46 1.25 8.49
N GLY A 39 6.06 1.51 9.65
CA GLY A 39 7.43 1.12 9.97
C GLY A 39 8.51 1.99 9.31
N SER A 40 8.13 3.14 8.71
CA SER A 40 9.05 4.17 8.22
C SER A 40 8.97 5.41 9.14
N ASP A 41 9.95 6.30 9.05
CA ASP A 41 9.98 7.59 9.76
C ASP A 41 9.01 8.60 9.09
N ASN A 42 7.70 8.25 9.02
CA ASN A 42 6.66 9.04 8.37
C ASN A 42 6.93 9.29 6.87
N GLU A 43 7.44 8.28 6.16
CA GLU A 43 7.57 8.35 4.70
C GLU A 43 6.18 8.49 4.06
N PRO A 44 5.89 9.59 3.32
CA PRO A 44 4.57 9.82 2.76
C PRO A 44 4.25 8.85 1.63
N LEU A 45 2.98 8.46 1.52
CA LEU A 45 2.49 7.59 0.45
C LEU A 45 1.51 8.34 -0.45
N ALA A 46 1.97 8.74 -1.63
CA ALA A 46 1.19 9.41 -2.66
C ALA A 46 0.35 8.41 -3.48
N GLY A 47 -0.75 8.86 -4.07
CA GLY A 47 -1.55 8.04 -5.00
C GLY A 47 -2.55 7.10 -4.35
N VAL A 48 -2.72 7.17 -3.03
CA VAL A 48 -3.73 6.39 -2.29
C VAL A 48 -5.09 7.06 -2.39
N GLU A 49 -6.14 6.28 -2.69
CA GLU A 49 -7.50 6.78 -2.84
C GLU A 49 -8.33 6.57 -1.58
N PHE A 50 -9.04 7.62 -1.19
CA PHE A 50 -9.97 7.63 -0.06
C PHE A 50 -11.37 8.02 -0.51
N LEU A 51 -12.38 7.35 0.04
CA LEU A 51 -13.77 7.78 0.02
C LEU A 51 -14.09 8.55 1.30
N VAL A 52 -14.67 9.73 1.14
CA VAL A 52 -15.07 10.60 2.25
C VAL A 52 -16.58 10.76 2.25
N THR A 53 -17.20 10.43 3.38
CA THR A 53 -18.66 10.52 3.57
C THR A 53 -18.99 11.23 4.88
N ASP A 54 -20.21 11.72 5.02
CA ASP A 54 -20.75 12.16 6.30
C ASP A 54 -21.41 11.00 7.07
N SER A 55 -21.96 11.29 8.24
CA SER A 55 -22.63 10.31 9.10
C SER A 55 -23.91 9.70 8.50
N SER A 56 -24.50 10.32 7.48
CA SER A 56 -25.63 9.76 6.74
C SER A 56 -25.21 8.83 5.59
N GLY A 57 -23.92 8.77 5.30
CA GLY A 57 -23.34 8.07 4.15
C GLY A 57 -23.33 8.90 2.87
N ALA A 58 -23.75 10.18 2.93
CA ALA A 58 -23.65 11.07 1.79
C ALA A 58 -22.19 11.44 1.51
N VAL A 59 -21.83 11.47 0.22
CA VAL A 59 -20.46 11.80 -0.21
C VAL A 59 -20.13 13.27 0.06
N VAL A 60 -18.89 13.53 0.48
CA VAL A 60 -18.40 14.87 0.82
C VAL A 60 -17.41 15.34 -0.25
N GLY A 61 -17.74 16.47 -0.87
CA GLY A 61 -16.87 17.15 -1.83
C GLY A 61 -17.02 16.69 -3.29
N PRO A 62 -16.06 17.05 -4.16
CA PRO A 62 -16.08 16.70 -5.58
C PRO A 62 -15.79 15.22 -5.83
N ASN A 63 -15.88 14.80 -7.09
CA ASN A 63 -15.53 13.45 -7.56
C ASN A 63 -16.26 12.33 -6.80
N ASN A 64 -17.52 12.53 -6.45
CA ASN A 64 -18.31 11.59 -5.65
C ASN A 64 -17.64 11.23 -4.32
N GLY A 65 -16.95 12.16 -3.67
CA GLY A 65 -16.28 11.96 -2.39
C GLY A 65 -14.95 11.22 -2.47
N TYR A 66 -14.43 10.95 -3.67
CA TYR A 66 -13.13 10.32 -3.85
C TYR A 66 -12.00 11.35 -3.91
N TYR A 67 -10.95 11.07 -3.14
CA TYR A 67 -9.75 11.89 -3.02
C TYR A 67 -8.51 11.02 -3.15
N THR A 68 -7.48 11.56 -3.81
CA THR A 68 -6.19 10.87 -3.96
C THR A 68 -5.10 11.68 -3.27
N THR A 69 -4.23 11.02 -2.52
CA THR A 69 -3.10 11.67 -1.85
C THR A 69 -2.10 12.25 -2.84
N ASP A 70 -1.63 13.44 -2.56
CA ASP A 70 -0.60 14.15 -3.32
C ASP A 70 0.81 13.57 -3.06
N LYS A 71 1.85 14.22 -3.64
CA LYS A 71 3.27 13.84 -3.47
C LYS A 71 3.75 13.82 -2.01
N ASP A 72 3.08 14.56 -1.13
CA ASP A 72 3.40 14.65 0.28
C ASP A 72 2.48 13.72 1.14
N GLY A 73 1.77 12.79 0.48
CA GLY A 73 0.85 11.85 1.12
C GLY A 73 -0.40 12.50 1.70
N ARG A 74 -0.84 13.66 1.19
CA ARG A 74 -1.89 14.48 1.79
C ARG A 74 -3.10 14.66 0.88
N VAL A 75 -4.27 14.80 1.54
CA VAL A 75 -5.50 15.36 0.98
C VAL A 75 -5.95 16.47 1.91
N SER A 76 -6.35 17.61 1.36
CA SER A 76 -6.94 18.73 2.13
C SER A 76 -8.37 18.98 1.70
N ILE A 77 -9.30 18.95 2.65
CA ILE A 77 -10.75 19.11 2.44
C ILE A 77 -11.21 20.33 3.25
N PRO A 78 -11.25 21.52 2.64
CA PRO A 78 -11.66 22.75 3.30
C PRO A 78 -13.20 22.92 3.32
N GLY A 79 -13.69 23.82 4.16
CA GLY A 79 -15.06 24.28 4.15
C GLY A 79 -16.08 23.26 4.64
N LEU A 80 -15.65 22.33 5.49
CA LEU A 80 -16.55 21.37 6.11
C LEU A 80 -17.49 22.03 7.10
N THR A 81 -18.71 21.50 7.23
CA THR A 81 -19.71 22.03 8.16
C THR A 81 -19.39 21.60 9.60
N PRO A 82 -19.21 22.56 10.55
CA PRO A 82 -19.03 22.22 11.95
C PRO A 82 -20.19 21.42 12.52
N GLY A 83 -19.90 20.49 13.42
CA GLY A 83 -20.89 19.58 14.02
C GLY A 83 -21.20 18.36 13.16
N THR A 84 -20.67 18.27 11.93
CA THR A 84 -20.81 17.07 11.08
C THR A 84 -19.70 16.07 11.41
N THR A 85 -20.07 14.79 11.52
CA THR A 85 -19.07 13.70 11.59
C THR A 85 -18.70 13.27 10.19
N ILE A 86 -17.42 13.31 9.87
CA ILE A 86 -16.85 12.88 8.60
C ILE A 86 -16.19 11.52 8.79
N THR A 87 -16.48 10.59 7.88
CA THR A 87 -15.87 9.25 7.81
C THR A 87 -14.99 9.17 6.59
N VAL A 88 -13.75 8.74 6.79
CA VAL A 88 -12.73 8.56 5.75
C VAL A 88 -12.37 7.08 5.68
N LYS A 89 -12.45 6.49 4.50
CA LYS A 89 -12.11 5.09 4.25
C LYS A 89 -11.17 4.98 3.06
N GLU A 90 -10.07 4.26 3.23
CA GLU A 90 -9.20 3.92 2.11
C GLU A 90 -9.91 2.93 1.19
N THR A 91 -9.95 3.22 -0.11
CA THR A 91 -10.63 2.40 -1.14
C THR A 91 -9.65 1.76 -2.10
N LYS A 92 -8.47 2.38 -2.29
CA LYS A 92 -7.43 1.85 -3.17
C LYS A 92 -6.05 2.26 -2.66
N THR A 93 -5.13 1.31 -2.69
CA THR A 93 -3.70 1.57 -2.45
C THR A 93 -2.86 1.27 -3.69
N LEU A 94 -1.55 1.43 -3.59
CA LEU A 94 -0.60 1.14 -4.64
C LEU A 94 -0.19 -0.33 -4.62
N ASP A 95 0.29 -0.81 -5.77
CA ASP A 95 0.93 -2.13 -5.85
C ASP A 95 2.10 -2.21 -4.87
N GLY A 96 2.25 -3.36 -4.23
CA GLY A 96 3.26 -3.57 -3.20
C GLY A 96 2.89 -3.07 -1.80
N TYR A 97 1.66 -2.60 -1.59
CA TYR A 97 1.14 -2.22 -0.29
C TYR A 97 -0.15 -2.96 0.05
N ILE A 98 -0.42 -3.10 1.35
CA ILE A 98 -1.64 -3.73 1.87
C ILE A 98 -2.66 -2.62 2.12
N LEU A 99 -3.85 -2.76 1.51
CA LEU A 99 -4.97 -1.86 1.76
C LEU A 99 -5.42 -1.96 3.23
N ASP A 100 -5.47 -0.82 3.92
CA ASP A 100 -6.17 -0.72 5.21
C ASP A 100 -7.59 -0.19 5.00
N GLY A 101 -8.53 -1.10 4.86
CA GLY A 101 -9.94 -0.75 4.65
C GLY A 101 -10.70 -0.31 5.91
N GLN A 102 -10.04 -0.14 7.06
CA GLN A 102 -10.68 0.32 8.30
C GLN A 102 -10.97 1.82 8.24
N PRO A 103 -12.25 2.25 8.33
CA PRO A 103 -12.57 3.66 8.30
C PRO A 103 -12.19 4.37 9.61
N GLN A 104 -11.83 5.65 9.50
CA GLN A 104 -11.71 6.55 10.64
C GLN A 104 -12.77 7.65 10.55
N SER A 105 -13.29 8.10 11.69
CA SER A 105 -14.30 9.15 11.74
C SER A 105 -13.86 10.28 12.68
N ILE A 106 -14.24 11.52 12.33
CA ILE A 106 -13.91 12.70 13.10
C ILE A 106 -15.09 13.69 13.09
N LEU A 107 -15.39 14.28 14.24
CA LEU A 107 -16.35 15.37 14.36
C LEU A 107 -15.67 16.69 13.99
N ILE A 108 -16.20 17.40 13.02
CA ILE A 108 -15.67 18.69 12.59
C ILE A 108 -16.01 19.76 13.60
N LYS A 109 -14.99 20.41 14.15
CA LYS A 109 -15.08 21.50 15.11
C LYS A 109 -15.00 22.85 14.42
N GLU A 110 -15.76 23.80 14.92
CA GLU A 110 -15.78 25.16 14.39
C GLU A 110 -14.41 25.84 14.57
N GLY A 111 -13.93 26.48 13.51
CA GLY A 111 -12.70 27.27 13.54
C GLY A 111 -11.40 26.45 13.58
N GLU A 112 -11.47 25.12 13.62
CA GLU A 112 -10.29 24.27 13.71
C GLU A 112 -9.87 23.68 12.35
N ALA A 113 -8.56 23.48 12.18
CA ALA A 113 -8.00 22.57 11.21
C ALA A 113 -7.70 21.24 11.93
N GLN A 114 -8.21 20.15 11.39
CA GLN A 114 -8.12 18.81 12.00
C GLN A 114 -7.45 17.83 11.03
N SER A 115 -6.93 16.71 11.53
CA SER A 115 -6.30 15.71 10.69
C SER A 115 -6.65 14.29 11.11
N LEU A 116 -6.66 13.39 10.12
CA LEU A 116 -6.66 11.93 10.28
C LEU A 116 -5.40 11.36 9.64
N THR A 117 -4.80 10.37 10.27
CA THR A 117 -3.58 9.75 9.77
C THR A 117 -3.80 8.26 9.53
N PHE A 118 -3.35 7.80 8.37
CA PHE A 118 -3.46 6.41 7.92
C PHE A 118 -2.08 5.87 7.56
N TRP A 119 -1.86 4.57 7.79
CA TRP A 119 -0.62 3.88 7.45
C TRP A 119 -0.91 2.64 6.61
N ASN A 120 -0.07 2.37 5.58
CA ASN A 120 -0.09 1.10 4.87
C ASN A 120 1.22 0.35 5.08
N LYS A 121 1.10 -0.96 5.32
CA LYS A 121 2.24 -1.87 5.34
C LYS A 121 2.65 -2.19 3.92
N ARG A 122 3.97 -2.33 3.71
CA ARG A 122 4.46 -2.95 2.47
C ARG A 122 4.03 -4.42 2.44
N ALA A 123 3.55 -4.88 1.30
CA ALA A 123 3.32 -6.30 1.10
C ALA A 123 4.65 -7.05 1.07
N GLY A 124 4.63 -8.31 1.45
CA GLY A 124 5.78 -9.19 1.37
C GLY A 124 5.99 -9.78 -0.03
N GLY A 125 6.72 -10.88 -0.09
CA GLY A 125 6.96 -11.61 -1.33
C GLY A 125 7.34 -13.06 -1.09
N LEU A 126 7.41 -13.83 -2.17
CA LEU A 126 7.81 -15.23 -2.16
C LEU A 126 8.82 -15.48 -3.28
N ILE A 127 9.92 -16.17 -2.96
CA ILE A 127 10.88 -16.69 -3.94
C ILE A 127 10.85 -18.21 -3.87
N ILE A 128 10.51 -18.84 -4.97
CA ILE A 128 10.54 -20.30 -5.14
C ILE A 128 11.82 -20.65 -5.87
N ASN A 129 12.62 -21.56 -5.32
CA ASN A 129 13.83 -22.09 -5.94
C ASN A 129 13.62 -23.55 -6.32
N LYS A 130 13.74 -23.89 -7.59
CA LYS A 130 13.72 -25.26 -8.08
C LYS A 130 15.11 -25.70 -8.50
N ILE A 131 15.59 -26.72 -7.83
CA ILE A 131 16.94 -27.28 -8.05
C ILE A 131 16.88 -28.79 -8.26
N ASP A 132 17.87 -29.31 -8.95
CA ASP A 132 18.16 -30.74 -9.02
C ASP A 132 18.63 -31.26 -7.66
N ALA A 133 18.04 -32.36 -7.20
CA ALA A 133 18.28 -32.87 -5.85
C ALA A 133 19.73 -33.37 -5.65
N ALA A 134 20.35 -33.92 -6.72
CA ALA A 134 21.70 -34.48 -6.67
C ALA A 134 22.78 -33.42 -6.94
N THR A 135 22.63 -32.67 -8.04
CA THR A 135 23.66 -31.73 -8.51
C THR A 135 23.53 -30.32 -7.93
N LYS A 136 22.39 -30.01 -7.29
CA LYS A 136 22.04 -28.68 -6.76
C LYS A 136 21.99 -27.58 -7.84
N LYS A 137 22.00 -27.95 -9.10
CA LYS A 137 21.85 -26.98 -10.21
C LYS A 137 20.41 -26.51 -10.35
N PRO A 138 20.20 -25.25 -10.77
CA PRO A 138 18.85 -24.72 -11.02
C PRO A 138 18.15 -25.45 -12.17
N LEU A 139 16.83 -25.64 -12.04
CA LEU A 139 15.98 -26.23 -13.07
C LEU A 139 15.00 -25.19 -13.61
N ALA A 140 15.24 -24.75 -14.85
CA ALA A 140 14.38 -23.83 -15.57
C ALA A 140 13.24 -24.58 -16.29
N GLY A 141 12.07 -23.96 -16.44
CA GLY A 141 10.95 -24.52 -17.19
C GLY A 141 10.02 -25.45 -16.38
N VAL A 142 10.23 -25.60 -15.09
CA VAL A 142 9.36 -26.37 -14.19
C VAL A 142 8.10 -25.54 -13.86
N LYS A 143 6.91 -26.17 -13.91
CA LYS A 143 5.63 -25.47 -13.72
C LYS A 143 5.05 -25.69 -12.33
N PHE A 144 4.53 -24.61 -11.79
CA PHE A 144 3.90 -24.55 -10.47
C PHE A 144 2.49 -23.97 -10.56
N LYS A 145 1.59 -24.49 -9.71
CA LYS A 145 0.32 -23.86 -9.34
C LYS A 145 0.49 -23.17 -8.00
N ILE A 146 0.15 -21.89 -7.93
CA ILE A 146 0.28 -21.09 -6.71
C ILE A 146 -1.06 -20.46 -6.37
N THR A 147 -1.53 -20.72 -5.15
CA THR A 147 -2.83 -20.25 -4.66
C THR A 147 -2.71 -19.71 -3.23
N TYR A 148 -3.67 -18.89 -2.84
CA TYR A 148 -3.91 -18.61 -1.43
C TYR A 148 -4.55 -19.82 -0.74
N ALA A 149 -4.60 -19.81 0.60
CA ALA A 149 -5.18 -20.87 1.40
C ALA A 149 -6.69 -21.09 1.14
N ASP A 150 -7.42 -20.06 0.72
CA ASP A 150 -8.82 -20.11 0.34
C ASP A 150 -9.06 -20.70 -1.06
N GLY A 151 -8.00 -21.07 -1.77
CA GLY A 151 -8.04 -21.63 -3.11
C GLY A 151 -8.04 -20.60 -4.24
N SER A 152 -8.09 -19.30 -3.94
CA SER A 152 -7.97 -18.27 -4.96
C SER A 152 -6.56 -18.26 -5.57
N ASN A 153 -6.46 -17.88 -6.85
CA ASN A 153 -5.18 -17.88 -7.54
C ASN A 153 -4.32 -16.69 -7.10
N VAL A 154 -3.01 -16.89 -7.03
CA VAL A 154 -2.05 -15.80 -6.96
C VAL A 154 -1.73 -15.39 -8.39
N ASP A 155 -2.35 -14.32 -8.87
CA ASP A 155 -2.12 -13.77 -10.21
C ASP A 155 -1.53 -12.36 -10.07
N LEU A 156 -0.41 -12.11 -10.74
CA LEU A 156 0.28 -10.82 -10.72
C LEU A 156 0.02 -10.04 -11.99
N ASP A 157 0.05 -8.71 -11.87
CA ASP A 157 -0.10 -7.75 -12.97
C ASP A 157 -1.34 -8.03 -13.85
N GLY A 158 -2.48 -8.30 -13.19
CA GLY A 158 -3.74 -8.60 -13.87
C GLY A 158 -3.67 -9.83 -14.78
N GLY A 159 -2.84 -10.82 -14.42
CA GLY A 159 -2.63 -12.06 -15.17
C GLY A 159 -1.61 -11.97 -16.31
N LYS A 160 -0.87 -10.85 -16.44
CA LYS A 160 0.19 -10.73 -17.45
C LYS A 160 1.44 -11.53 -17.11
N ILE A 161 1.77 -11.66 -15.83
CA ILE A 161 2.93 -12.43 -15.35
C ILE A 161 2.55 -13.87 -15.08
N SER A 162 1.33 -14.11 -14.60
CA SER A 162 0.76 -15.44 -14.42
C SER A 162 -0.71 -15.43 -14.83
N SER A 163 -1.20 -16.60 -15.24
CA SER A 163 -2.62 -16.80 -15.54
C SER A 163 -3.11 -18.02 -14.76
N ASN A 164 -4.23 -17.83 -14.04
CA ASN A 164 -4.82 -18.89 -13.20
C ASN A 164 -3.85 -19.44 -12.14
N GLY A 165 -2.94 -18.61 -11.61
CA GLY A 165 -1.93 -19.02 -10.63
C GLY A 165 -0.85 -19.96 -11.19
N LEU A 166 -0.66 -19.97 -12.51
CA LEU A 166 0.35 -20.82 -13.18
C LEU A 166 1.65 -20.04 -13.38
N TYR A 167 2.75 -20.62 -12.93
CA TYR A 167 4.08 -20.03 -12.99
C TYR A 167 5.08 -21.04 -13.54
N THR A 168 6.13 -20.52 -14.17
CA THR A 168 7.23 -21.35 -14.72
C THR A 168 8.56 -20.79 -14.21
N THR A 169 9.47 -21.68 -13.78
CA THR A 169 10.80 -21.26 -13.31
C THR A 169 11.63 -20.67 -14.45
N ASP A 170 12.34 -19.58 -14.14
CA ASP A 170 13.25 -18.89 -15.06
C ASP A 170 14.58 -19.64 -15.26
N SER A 171 15.53 -19.03 -15.99
CA SER A 171 16.87 -19.58 -16.25
C SER A 171 17.70 -19.82 -14.98
N LEU A 172 17.35 -19.18 -13.87
CA LEU A 172 17.95 -19.37 -12.55
C LEU A 172 17.20 -20.41 -11.70
N GLY A 173 16.19 -21.09 -12.28
CA GLY A 173 15.32 -22.00 -11.54
C GLY A 173 14.40 -21.30 -10.55
N GLN A 174 14.09 -20.01 -10.75
CA GLN A 174 13.35 -19.20 -9.79
C GLN A 174 11.99 -18.76 -10.30
N ILE A 175 11.06 -18.61 -9.35
CA ILE A 175 9.83 -17.83 -9.50
C ILE A 175 9.86 -16.76 -8.41
N LYS A 176 9.67 -15.49 -8.79
CA LYS A 176 9.62 -14.34 -7.86
C LYS A 176 8.23 -13.73 -7.88
N ILE A 177 7.59 -13.66 -6.72
CA ILE A 177 6.23 -13.18 -6.53
C ILE A 177 6.26 -12.06 -5.49
N PRO A 178 6.37 -10.78 -5.91
CA PRO A 178 6.31 -9.64 -5.01
C PRO A 178 4.85 -9.27 -4.71
N GLY A 179 4.64 -8.49 -3.67
CA GLY A 179 3.36 -7.82 -3.42
C GLY A 179 2.27 -8.72 -2.87
N ILE A 180 2.62 -9.83 -2.23
CA ILE A 180 1.67 -10.78 -1.64
C ILE A 180 1.83 -10.89 -0.12
N VAL A 181 0.77 -11.29 0.56
CA VAL A 181 0.77 -11.64 2.00
C VAL A 181 -0.22 -12.75 2.27
N GLY A 182 0.00 -13.47 3.36
CA GLY A 182 -0.88 -14.53 3.82
C GLY A 182 -0.32 -15.92 3.60
N THR A 183 -1.18 -16.92 3.75
CA THR A 183 -0.80 -18.32 3.58
C THR A 183 -0.88 -18.70 2.10
N ILE A 184 0.28 -19.02 1.53
CA ILE A 184 0.44 -19.38 0.11
C ILE A 184 0.68 -20.88 -0.01
N ILE A 185 -0.01 -21.50 -0.95
CA ILE A 185 0.17 -22.90 -1.32
C ILE A 185 0.91 -22.95 -2.65
N VAL A 186 2.04 -23.61 -2.67
CA VAL A 186 2.90 -23.83 -3.84
C VAL A 186 2.85 -25.31 -4.20
N GLU A 187 2.39 -25.64 -5.40
CA GLU A 187 2.32 -27.02 -5.89
C GLU A 187 3.05 -27.17 -7.23
N GLU A 188 4.04 -28.05 -7.27
CA GLU A 188 4.68 -28.45 -8.52
C GLU A 188 3.72 -29.33 -9.34
N ILE A 189 3.37 -28.88 -10.54
CA ILE A 189 2.37 -29.57 -11.39
C ILE A 189 2.98 -30.26 -12.62
N GLU A 190 4.15 -29.79 -13.08
CA GLU A 190 4.85 -30.37 -14.22
C GLU A 190 6.37 -30.16 -14.07
N THR A 191 7.14 -31.21 -14.30
CA THR A 191 8.61 -31.17 -14.26
C THR A 191 9.22 -31.42 -15.63
N LEU A 192 10.55 -31.40 -15.73
CA LEU A 192 11.29 -31.57 -16.97
C LEU A 192 11.40 -33.05 -17.38
N PRO A 193 11.60 -33.37 -18.69
CA PRO A 193 11.92 -34.71 -19.13
C PRO A 193 13.13 -35.27 -18.38
N GLY A 194 13.04 -36.50 -17.91
CA GLY A 194 14.08 -37.17 -17.14
C GLY A 194 14.05 -36.92 -15.65
N TYR A 195 13.09 -36.10 -15.17
CA TYR A 195 12.84 -35.85 -13.74
C TYR A 195 11.49 -36.40 -13.32
N VAL A 196 11.37 -36.68 -12.04
CA VAL A 196 10.10 -37.03 -11.38
C VAL A 196 9.81 -36.02 -10.28
N ILE A 197 8.53 -35.69 -10.08
CA ILE A 197 8.12 -34.82 -8.99
C ILE A 197 8.20 -35.63 -7.68
N ASP A 198 8.96 -35.14 -6.69
CA ASP A 198 9.03 -35.75 -5.38
C ASP A 198 7.68 -35.55 -4.64
N PRO A 199 6.97 -36.64 -4.30
CA PRO A 199 5.66 -36.56 -3.64
C PRO A 199 5.73 -35.87 -2.27
N ASN A 200 6.89 -35.90 -1.59
CA ASN A 200 7.06 -35.30 -0.27
C ASN A 200 7.21 -33.78 -0.31
N THR A 201 7.69 -33.24 -1.43
CA THR A 201 7.93 -31.80 -1.62
C THR A 201 7.06 -31.19 -2.71
N LYS A 202 6.23 -32.01 -3.38
CA LYS A 202 5.32 -31.58 -4.44
C LYS A 202 4.47 -30.37 -4.04
N ARG A 203 3.99 -30.34 -2.80
CA ARG A 203 3.13 -29.29 -2.27
C ARG A 203 3.70 -28.75 -0.98
N GLN A 204 3.83 -27.43 -0.91
CA GLN A 204 4.34 -26.70 0.26
C GLN A 204 3.39 -25.57 0.62
N THR A 205 3.32 -25.27 1.92
CA THR A 205 2.58 -24.13 2.45
C THR A 205 3.59 -23.15 3.05
N VAL A 206 3.50 -21.88 2.63
CA VAL A 206 4.41 -20.81 3.05
C VAL A 206 3.60 -19.66 3.61
N GLN A 207 3.98 -19.16 4.80
CA GLN A 207 3.40 -17.95 5.36
C GLN A 207 4.23 -16.74 4.91
N VAL A 208 3.64 -15.88 4.10
CA VAL A 208 4.26 -14.63 3.67
C VAL A 208 3.74 -13.49 4.55
N ASN A 209 4.64 -12.79 5.23
CA ASN A 209 4.31 -11.67 6.11
C ASN A 209 4.50 -10.32 5.40
N ALA A 210 3.82 -9.29 5.90
CA ALA A 210 4.07 -7.92 5.47
C ALA A 210 5.53 -7.54 5.72
N ASN A 211 6.09 -6.70 4.85
CA ASN A 211 7.47 -6.22 4.91
C ASN A 211 8.56 -7.30 4.82
N ASP A 212 8.24 -8.53 4.37
CA ASP A 212 9.16 -9.65 4.33
C ASP A 212 9.08 -10.39 2.98
N THR A 213 10.16 -11.09 2.62
CA THR A 213 10.21 -11.99 1.44
C THR A 213 10.65 -13.37 1.90
N GLN A 214 9.80 -14.37 1.70
CA GLN A 214 10.02 -15.77 2.07
C GLN A 214 10.61 -16.58 0.91
#